data_6dc996052690b1d751081e6173effd08
#
_entry.id   6dc996052690b1d751081e6173effd08
#
_cell.length_a   1.000
_cell.length_b   1.000
_cell.length_c   1.000
_cell.angle_alpha   90.00
_cell.angle_beta   90.00
_cell.angle_gamma   90.00
#
_symmetry.space_group_name_H-M   'P 1'
#
loop_
_entity.id
_entity.type
_entity.pdbx_description
1 polymer ?
#
loop_
_entity_poly.entity_id
_entity_poly.type
_entity_poly.pdbx_seq_one_letter_code
_entity_poly.pdbx_strand_id
1 'polypeptide(L)'
;MRGLTQGRGSGAANGSADAAGAGVLTEERASPGRAGASATVEVDAARLRGVRLAHAPSRDGEPDPGEVVWTWVPYEEHDGRGKDRPVVIVAAGAPGEYLAVQLTSKPHDGDRDHVSLGTGPWDPEGRPSWARIDRVFRVHADGMRREAAALDAERFARIAEALRARYGWR
;
A
#
# COMPACT_ATOMS: atom_id res chain seq x y z
N MET A 1 8.91 -31.93 -67.99
CA MET A 1 9.08 -32.84 -66.90
C MET A 1 9.48 -32.21 -65.67
N ARG A 2 8.72 -32.13 -64.78
CA ARG A 2 8.87 -32.03 -63.37
C ARG A 2 9.73 -30.96 -62.76
N GLY A 3 9.18 -29.86 -62.43
CA GLY A 3 9.72 -29.01 -61.39
C GLY A 3 8.77 -29.00 -60.24
N LEU A 4 9.13 -29.62 -59.19
CA LEU A 4 8.43 -29.52 -57.95
C LEU A 4 9.13 -28.48 -57.11
N THR A 5 8.54 -27.35 -56.97
CA THR A 5 8.94 -26.38 -55.98
C THR A 5 7.88 -26.33 -54.90
N GLN A 6 8.26 -26.84 -53.80
CA GLN A 6 7.47 -26.68 -52.60
C GLN A 6 7.80 -25.34 -51.94
N GLY A 7 6.85 -24.46 -51.96
CA GLY A 7 6.88 -23.30 -51.13
C GLY A 7 6.55 -23.68 -49.68
N ARG A 8 7.51 -23.57 -48.82
CA ARG A 8 7.26 -23.66 -47.42
C ARG A 8 7.03 -22.25 -46.89
N GLY A 9 5.78 -21.93 -46.67
CA GLY A 9 5.45 -20.82 -45.82
C GLY A 9 5.58 -21.26 -44.37
N SER A 10 6.67 -20.92 -43.74
CA SER A 10 6.76 -21.00 -42.29
C SER A 10 6.14 -19.75 -41.73
N GLY A 11 4.92 -19.87 -41.31
CA GLY A 11 4.28 -18.87 -40.51
C GLY A 11 4.92 -18.88 -39.13
N ALA A 12 5.79 -17.93 -38.89
CA ALA A 12 6.24 -17.65 -37.54
C ALA A 12 5.12 -16.87 -36.84
N ALA A 13 4.30 -17.60 -36.14
CA ALA A 13 3.42 -16.98 -35.16
C ALA A 13 4.28 -16.58 -33.95
N ASN A 14 4.75 -15.38 -33.95
CA ASN A 14 5.40 -14.86 -32.78
C ASN A 14 4.35 -14.29 -31.84
N GLY A 15 4.18 -14.97 -30.75
CA GLY A 15 3.41 -14.50 -29.63
C GLY A 15 4.04 -13.26 -29.03
N SER A 16 3.53 -12.12 -29.41
CA SER A 16 3.85 -10.85 -28.72
C SER A 16 3.09 -10.68 -27.40
N ALA A 17 2.39 -11.72 -26.95
CA ALA A 17 1.51 -11.65 -25.80
C ALA A 17 2.24 -11.79 -24.44
N ASP A 18 3.45 -12.32 -24.43
CA ASP A 18 4.13 -12.63 -23.18
C ASP A 18 4.92 -11.47 -22.56
N ALA A 19 5.25 -10.45 -23.33
CA ALA A 19 6.08 -9.37 -22.83
C ALA A 19 5.34 -8.44 -21.83
N ALA A 20 4.05 -8.22 -22.03
CA ALA A 20 3.26 -7.39 -21.14
C ALA A 20 2.97 -8.07 -19.79
N GLY A 21 2.73 -9.37 -19.82
CA GLY A 21 2.51 -10.15 -18.60
C GLY A 21 3.77 -10.27 -17.74
N ALA A 22 4.93 -10.44 -18.36
CA ALA A 22 6.19 -10.53 -17.66
C ALA A 22 6.60 -9.21 -17.00
N GLY A 23 6.30 -8.07 -17.61
CA GLY A 23 6.57 -6.76 -17.05
C GLY A 23 5.78 -6.49 -15.77
N VAL A 24 4.49 -6.75 -15.79
CA VAL A 24 3.61 -6.58 -14.61
C VAL A 24 4.02 -7.51 -13.48
N LEU A 25 4.33 -8.76 -13.77
CA LEU A 25 4.79 -9.71 -12.74
C LEU A 25 6.12 -9.30 -12.12
N THR A 26 7.01 -8.68 -12.88
CA THR A 26 8.30 -8.20 -12.39
C THR A 26 8.13 -6.99 -11.48
N GLU A 27 7.26 -6.04 -11.84
CA GLU A 27 6.93 -4.89 -10.99
C GLU A 27 6.28 -5.32 -9.68
N GLU A 28 5.31 -6.24 -9.72
CA GLU A 28 4.68 -6.78 -8.53
C GLU A 28 5.68 -7.50 -7.61
N ARG A 29 6.63 -8.25 -8.18
CA ARG A 29 7.69 -8.92 -7.41
C ARG A 29 8.69 -7.95 -6.82
N ALA A 30 8.87 -6.80 -7.45
CA ALA A 30 9.78 -5.75 -6.99
C ALA A 30 9.13 -4.80 -5.98
N SER A 31 7.83 -4.90 -5.71
CA SER A 31 7.15 -4.04 -4.73
C SER A 31 7.76 -4.21 -3.35
N PRO A 32 8.14 -3.11 -2.69
CA PRO A 32 8.66 -3.20 -1.33
C PRO A 32 7.60 -3.74 -0.37
N GLY A 33 8.05 -4.51 0.61
CA GLY A 33 7.18 -5.08 1.63
C GLY A 33 6.40 -6.33 1.19
N ARG A 34 6.69 -6.90 0.02
CA ARG A 34 6.00 -8.09 -0.45
C ARG A 34 6.40 -9.37 0.27
N ALA A 35 7.67 -9.53 0.55
CA ALA A 35 8.21 -10.77 1.09
C ALA A 35 9.43 -10.55 1.98
N GLY A 36 9.83 -11.61 2.68
CA GLY A 36 11.02 -11.62 3.53
C GLY A 36 10.81 -10.94 4.87
N ALA A 37 11.90 -10.57 5.51
CA ALA A 37 11.89 -9.96 6.85
C ALA A 37 11.22 -8.57 6.88
N SER A 38 11.17 -7.88 5.75
CA SER A 38 10.56 -6.55 5.62
C SER A 38 9.14 -6.61 5.05
N ALA A 39 8.52 -7.79 5.00
CA ALA A 39 7.17 -7.94 4.49
C ALA A 39 6.15 -7.13 5.30
N THR A 40 5.22 -6.49 4.59
CA THR A 40 4.07 -5.86 5.20
C THR A 40 3.08 -6.93 5.61
N VAL A 41 2.65 -6.89 6.87
CA VAL A 41 1.79 -7.91 7.47
C VAL A 41 0.58 -7.25 8.10
N GLU A 42 -0.61 -7.80 7.83
CA GLU A 42 -1.81 -7.41 8.57
C GLU A 42 -1.71 -7.90 10.00
N VAL A 43 -2.01 -7.04 10.95
CA VAL A 43 -1.98 -7.36 12.38
C VAL A 43 -3.38 -7.29 12.98
N ASP A 44 -3.60 -8.03 14.06
CA ASP A 44 -4.84 -7.95 14.82
C ASP A 44 -4.79 -6.70 15.71
N ALA A 45 -5.37 -5.62 15.22
CA ALA A 45 -5.35 -4.33 15.89
C ALA A 45 -6.00 -4.36 17.28
N ALA A 46 -7.00 -5.21 17.47
CA ALA A 46 -7.69 -5.32 18.76
C ALA A 46 -6.79 -5.92 19.86
N ARG A 47 -5.74 -6.65 19.49
CA ARG A 47 -4.78 -7.26 20.41
C ARG A 47 -3.58 -6.39 20.72
N LEU A 48 -3.38 -5.31 19.96
CA LEU A 48 -2.24 -4.41 20.19
C LEU A 48 -2.45 -3.61 21.47
N ARG A 49 -1.36 -3.44 22.22
CA ARG A 49 -1.33 -2.65 23.45
C ARG A 49 -0.27 -1.56 23.36
N GLY A 50 -0.51 -0.46 24.05
CA GLY A 50 0.46 0.63 24.14
C GLY A 50 0.65 1.43 22.86
N VAL A 51 -0.26 1.32 21.90
CA VAL A 51 -0.19 2.07 20.65
C VAL A 51 -0.44 3.55 20.93
N ARG A 52 0.49 4.39 20.49
CA ARG A 52 0.39 5.84 20.57
C ARG A 52 0.30 6.44 19.19
N LEU A 53 -0.78 7.13 18.92
CA LEU A 53 -1.01 7.85 17.70
C LEU A 53 -0.41 9.24 17.84
N ALA A 54 0.57 9.56 17.03
CA ALA A 54 1.23 10.85 17.09
C ALA A 54 1.47 11.39 15.68
N HIS A 55 1.15 12.66 15.48
CA HIS A 55 1.56 13.40 14.28
C HIS A 55 2.81 14.20 14.66
N ALA A 56 3.96 13.65 14.33
CA ALA A 56 5.25 14.23 14.71
C ALA A 56 6.21 14.20 13.54
N PRO A 57 5.95 15.02 12.48
CA PRO A 57 6.87 15.08 11.36
C PRO A 57 8.23 15.59 11.82
N SER A 58 9.27 14.82 11.49
CA SER A 58 10.65 15.19 11.82
C SER A 58 11.50 15.16 10.53
N ARG A 59 12.69 15.73 10.60
CA ARG A 59 13.61 15.78 9.46
C ARG A 59 14.82 14.87 9.67
N ASP A 60 14.67 13.83 10.45
CA ASP A 60 15.77 12.91 10.78
C ASP A 60 16.00 11.82 9.72
N GLY A 61 15.20 11.80 8.65
CA GLY A 61 15.28 10.80 7.60
C GLY A 61 14.53 9.51 7.87
N GLU A 62 14.02 9.32 9.07
CA GLU A 62 13.18 8.18 9.42
C GLU A 62 11.72 8.43 9.03
N PRO A 63 10.94 7.37 8.70
CA PRO A 63 9.50 7.51 8.49
C PRO A 63 8.79 8.01 9.73
N ASP A 64 7.85 8.94 9.55
CA ASP A 64 7.09 9.55 10.64
C ASP A 64 5.60 9.24 10.58
N PRO A 65 4.90 9.19 11.72
CA PRO A 65 3.45 9.18 11.72
C PRO A 65 2.87 10.39 10.97
N GLY A 66 1.91 10.12 10.10
CA GLY A 66 1.34 11.09 9.17
C GLY A 66 1.91 11.00 7.75
N GLU A 67 3.05 10.37 7.57
CA GLU A 67 3.64 10.17 6.25
C GLU A 67 2.85 9.14 5.46
N VAL A 68 2.64 9.42 4.17
CA VAL A 68 2.04 8.47 3.23
C VAL A 68 3.16 7.79 2.46
N VAL A 69 3.20 6.48 2.55
CA VAL A 69 4.20 5.64 1.89
C VAL A 69 3.53 4.56 1.07
N TRP A 70 4.26 3.95 0.14
CA TRP A 70 3.77 2.87 -0.69
C TRP A 70 4.39 1.55 -0.24
N THR A 71 3.57 0.54 -0.11
CA THR A 71 4.00 -0.80 0.26
C THR A 71 3.06 -1.85 -0.32
N TRP A 72 3.53 -3.08 -0.41
CA TRP A 72 2.69 -4.20 -0.77
C TRP A 72 1.67 -4.47 0.33
N VAL A 73 0.39 -4.39 -0.01
CA VAL A 73 -0.71 -4.67 0.92
C VAL A 73 -1.36 -6.00 0.52
N PRO A 74 -1.32 -7.01 1.38
CA PRO A 74 -1.97 -8.29 1.09
C PRO A 74 -3.49 -8.12 1.03
N TYR A 75 -4.13 -8.89 0.13
CA TYR A 75 -5.59 -8.92 0.05
C TYR A 75 -6.19 -9.61 1.28
N GLU A 76 -7.46 -9.32 1.55
CA GLU A 76 -8.19 -9.88 2.69
C GLU A 76 -8.24 -11.41 2.70
N GLU A 77 -8.18 -12.02 1.53
CA GLU A 77 -8.21 -13.47 1.35
C GLU A 77 -6.99 -14.19 1.92
N HIS A 78 -5.89 -13.46 2.18
CA HIS A 78 -4.64 -14.02 2.71
C HIS A 78 -4.11 -15.23 1.92
N ASP A 79 -4.19 -15.13 0.58
CA ASP A 79 -3.80 -16.20 -0.34
C ASP A 79 -2.46 -15.93 -1.04
N GLY A 80 -1.67 -14.99 -0.54
CA GLY A 80 -0.40 -14.56 -1.11
C GLY A 80 -0.53 -13.48 -2.17
N ARG A 81 -1.74 -13.11 -2.56
CA ARG A 81 -1.98 -11.99 -3.47
C ARG A 81 -2.08 -10.68 -2.70
N GLY A 82 -1.78 -9.61 -3.38
CA GLY A 82 -1.87 -8.27 -2.85
C GLY A 82 -1.58 -7.25 -3.93
N LYS A 83 -1.38 -6.02 -3.54
CA LYS A 83 -1.11 -4.92 -4.46
C LYS A 83 -0.29 -3.84 -3.76
N ASP A 84 0.59 -3.19 -4.52
CA ASP A 84 1.26 -1.97 -4.06
C ASP A 84 0.20 -0.87 -3.85
N ARG A 85 0.14 -0.31 -2.64
CA ARG A 85 -0.88 0.68 -2.25
C ARG A 85 -0.28 1.76 -1.37
N PRO A 86 -0.86 2.97 -1.41
CA PRO A 86 -0.52 3.98 -0.43
C PRO A 86 -1.11 3.61 0.94
N VAL A 87 -0.29 3.77 1.97
CA VAL A 87 -0.70 3.62 3.37
C VAL A 87 -0.23 4.84 4.14
N VAL A 88 -0.95 5.22 5.18
CA VAL A 88 -0.52 6.28 6.09
C VAL A 88 0.02 5.67 7.37
N ILE A 89 1.23 6.08 7.76
CA ILE A 89 1.83 5.68 9.01
C ILE A 89 1.09 6.38 10.14
N VAL A 90 0.58 5.62 11.11
CA VAL A 90 -0.21 6.16 12.23
C VAL A 90 0.51 6.07 13.56
N ALA A 91 1.46 5.16 13.71
CA ALA A 91 2.23 4.97 14.93
C ALA A 91 3.58 4.33 14.65
N ALA A 92 4.56 4.61 15.50
CA ALA A 92 5.81 3.87 15.53
C ALA A 92 5.64 2.61 16.38
N GLY A 93 6.32 1.54 15.99
CA GLY A 93 6.40 0.30 16.74
C GLY A 93 7.81 0.04 17.25
N ALA A 94 8.31 -1.19 17.14
CA ALA A 94 9.70 -1.51 17.38
C ALA A 94 10.60 -0.75 16.40
N PRO A 95 11.92 -0.59 16.67
CA PRO A 95 12.81 0.10 15.75
C PRO A 95 12.70 -0.41 14.31
N GLY A 96 12.46 0.50 13.37
CA GLY A 96 12.27 0.17 11.95
C GLY A 96 10.89 -0.39 11.60
N GLU A 97 9.98 -0.49 12.54
CA GLU A 97 8.60 -0.97 12.35
C GLU A 97 7.58 0.12 12.63
N TYR A 98 6.52 0.13 11.84
CA TYR A 98 5.47 1.14 11.92
C TYR A 98 4.10 0.47 11.75
N LEU A 99 3.08 1.08 12.35
CA LEU A 99 1.69 0.73 12.08
C LEU A 99 1.12 1.69 11.05
N ALA A 100 0.37 1.16 10.12
CA ALA A 100 -0.20 1.92 9.02
C ALA A 100 -1.59 1.43 8.65
N VAL A 101 -2.38 2.32 8.05
CA VAL A 101 -3.68 2.01 7.48
C VAL A 101 -3.69 2.34 5.99
N GLN A 102 -4.42 1.57 5.21
CA GLN A 102 -4.50 1.69 3.77
C GLN A 102 -5.30 2.93 3.35
N LEU A 103 -4.85 3.60 2.30
CA LEU A 103 -5.63 4.61 1.60
C LEU A 103 -6.26 4.01 0.34
N THR A 104 -7.44 4.51 0.00
CA THR A 104 -8.14 4.16 -1.24
C THR A 104 -8.76 5.40 -1.86
N SER A 105 -8.80 5.45 -3.19
CA SER A 105 -9.53 6.49 -3.94
C SER A 105 -10.95 6.05 -4.32
N LYS A 106 -11.33 4.83 -4.01
CA LYS A 106 -12.69 4.34 -4.21
C LYS A 106 -13.62 4.94 -3.16
N PRO A 107 -14.75 5.57 -3.55
CA PRO A 107 -15.66 6.21 -2.60
C PRO A 107 -16.22 5.26 -1.54
N HIS A 108 -16.24 5.74 -0.29
CA HIS A 108 -16.75 5.02 0.88
C HIS A 108 -17.51 5.95 1.82
N ASP A 109 -18.31 6.85 1.27
CA ASP A 109 -19.09 7.80 2.10
C ASP A 109 -20.08 7.07 2.99
N GLY A 110 -20.11 7.46 4.28
CA GLY A 110 -21.00 6.87 5.28
C GLY A 110 -20.57 5.49 5.77
N ASP A 111 -19.47 4.97 5.31
CA ASP A 111 -18.92 3.68 5.73
C ASP A 111 -18.10 3.87 7.02
N ARG A 112 -18.45 3.11 8.06
CA ARG A 112 -17.77 3.18 9.38
C ARG A 112 -16.34 2.69 9.37
N ASP A 113 -15.95 1.90 8.37
CA ASP A 113 -14.61 1.36 8.24
C ASP A 113 -13.66 2.30 7.49
N HIS A 114 -14.17 3.44 7.02
CA HIS A 114 -13.41 4.40 6.24
C HIS A 114 -13.54 5.82 6.77
N VAL A 115 -12.44 6.57 6.72
CA VAL A 115 -12.37 7.98 7.10
C VAL A 115 -12.08 8.80 5.85
N SER A 116 -12.96 9.74 5.53
CA SER A 116 -12.75 10.64 4.39
C SER A 116 -11.65 11.65 4.67
N LEU A 117 -10.72 11.79 3.73
CA LEU A 117 -9.56 12.69 3.83
C LEU A 117 -9.59 13.83 2.80
N GLY A 118 -10.46 13.74 1.79
CA GLY A 118 -10.42 14.67 0.67
C GLY A 118 -9.19 14.46 -0.21
N THR A 119 -8.80 15.48 -0.95
CA THR A 119 -7.67 15.46 -1.87
C THR A 119 -6.38 15.93 -1.21
N GLY A 120 -5.24 15.50 -1.73
CA GLY A 120 -3.95 15.92 -1.23
C GLY A 120 -2.78 15.42 -2.08
N PRO A 121 -1.54 15.80 -1.72
CA PRO A 121 -0.35 15.52 -2.53
C PRO A 121 0.00 14.04 -2.63
N TRP A 122 -0.58 13.20 -1.83
CA TRP A 122 -0.36 11.75 -1.88
C TRP A 122 -1.03 11.06 -3.08
N ASP A 123 -1.99 11.71 -3.74
CA ASP A 123 -2.57 11.22 -4.99
C ASP A 123 -2.21 12.17 -6.12
N PRO A 124 -1.34 11.75 -7.07
CA PRO A 124 -0.93 12.60 -8.19
C PRO A 124 -2.07 13.01 -9.12
N GLU A 125 -3.15 12.22 -9.14
CA GLU A 125 -4.35 12.53 -9.95
C GLU A 125 -5.34 13.46 -9.24
N GLY A 126 -5.06 13.85 -8.00
CA GLY A 126 -5.91 14.74 -7.22
C GLY A 126 -7.26 14.15 -6.83
N ARG A 127 -7.38 12.82 -6.78
CA ARG A 127 -8.62 12.16 -6.39
C ARG A 127 -8.83 12.24 -4.88
N PRO A 128 -10.08 12.32 -4.40
CA PRO A 128 -10.37 12.16 -2.98
C PRO A 128 -9.93 10.79 -2.48
N SER A 129 -9.49 10.75 -1.23
CA SER A 129 -9.03 9.51 -0.58
C SER A 129 -9.78 9.23 0.71
N TRP A 130 -9.84 7.95 1.06
CA TRP A 130 -10.37 7.45 2.32
C TRP A 130 -9.32 6.56 2.98
N ALA A 131 -9.19 6.68 4.29
CA ALA A 131 -8.36 5.77 5.08
C ALA A 131 -9.22 4.62 5.59
N ARG A 132 -8.79 3.40 5.35
CA ARG A 132 -9.48 2.20 5.82
C ARG A 132 -8.95 1.82 7.20
N ILE A 133 -9.79 1.84 8.21
CA ILE A 133 -9.39 1.68 9.61
C ILE A 133 -9.74 0.30 10.21
N ASP A 134 -10.47 -0.54 9.52
CA ASP A 134 -10.77 -1.91 9.97
C ASP A 134 -9.60 -2.88 9.76
N ARG A 135 -8.57 -2.48 9.01
CA ARG A 135 -7.36 -3.25 8.79
C ARG A 135 -6.13 -2.41 9.15
N VAL A 136 -5.24 -2.99 9.93
CA VAL A 136 -3.99 -2.34 10.33
C VAL A 136 -2.83 -3.22 9.92
N PHE A 137 -1.77 -2.59 9.41
CA PHE A 137 -0.59 -3.27 8.89
C PHE A 137 0.65 -2.88 9.66
N ARG A 138 1.53 -3.86 9.87
CA ARG A 138 2.90 -3.60 10.28
C ARG A 138 3.73 -3.42 9.02
N VAL A 139 4.38 -2.28 8.90
CA VAL A 139 5.22 -1.93 7.76
C VAL A 139 6.65 -1.68 8.24
N HIS A 140 7.62 -2.20 7.52
CA HIS A 140 9.03 -1.99 7.83
C HIS A 140 9.60 -0.83 7.01
N ALA A 141 10.56 -0.12 7.58
CA ALA A 141 11.26 0.96 6.87
C ALA A 141 11.87 0.47 5.55
N ASP A 142 12.41 -0.74 5.54
CA ASP A 142 12.98 -1.37 4.33
C ASP A 142 11.92 -1.97 3.39
N GLY A 143 10.68 -1.99 3.79
CA GLY A 143 9.54 -2.53 3.04
C GLY A 143 8.60 -1.47 2.49
N MET A 144 9.04 -0.23 2.41
CA MET A 144 8.22 0.88 1.91
C MET A 144 8.97 1.75 0.90
N ARG A 145 8.20 2.36 -0.01
CA ARG A 145 8.69 3.40 -0.91
C ARG A 145 8.14 4.74 -0.43
N ARG A 146 9.02 5.67 -0.15
CA ARG A 146 8.69 7.01 0.33
C ARG A 146 8.68 7.99 -0.84
N GLU A 147 7.63 8.80 -0.94
CA GLU A 147 7.46 9.78 -2.01
C GLU A 147 7.30 11.21 -1.46
N ALA A 148 7.77 11.44 -0.24
CA ALA A 148 7.74 12.74 0.44
C ALA A 148 6.34 13.35 0.54
N ALA A 149 5.31 12.53 0.68
CA ALA A 149 3.93 12.95 0.91
C ALA A 149 3.51 12.69 2.35
N ALA A 150 2.75 13.59 2.92
CA ALA A 150 2.25 13.46 4.29
C ALA A 150 0.86 14.08 4.42
N LEU A 151 0.10 13.58 5.40
CA LEU A 151 -1.12 14.23 5.84
C LEU A 151 -0.79 15.43 6.72
N ASP A 152 -1.58 16.49 6.62
CA ASP A 152 -1.56 17.55 7.61
C ASP A 152 -2.14 17.09 8.97
N ALA A 153 -1.94 17.90 9.99
CA ALA A 153 -2.39 17.57 11.35
C ALA A 153 -3.90 17.35 11.45
N GLU A 154 -4.71 18.11 10.71
CA GLU A 154 -6.16 17.98 10.74
C GLU A 154 -6.62 16.63 10.17
N ARG A 155 -6.12 16.25 9.01
CA ARG A 155 -6.47 14.96 8.39
C ARG A 155 -5.96 13.79 9.21
N PHE A 156 -4.75 13.88 9.73
CA PHE A 156 -4.22 12.88 10.63
C PHE A 156 -5.10 12.73 11.88
N ALA A 157 -5.53 13.83 12.47
CA ALA A 157 -6.41 13.82 13.64
C ALA A 157 -7.72 13.08 13.40
N ARG A 158 -8.29 13.17 12.20
CA ARG A 158 -9.52 12.42 11.84
C ARG A 158 -9.29 10.91 11.90
N ILE A 159 -8.17 10.44 11.37
CA ILE A 159 -7.80 9.03 11.42
C ILE A 159 -7.53 8.61 12.86
N ALA A 160 -6.74 9.38 13.59
CA ALA A 160 -6.38 9.08 14.97
C ALA A 160 -7.63 8.99 15.88
N GLU A 161 -8.56 9.90 15.73
CA GLU A 161 -9.82 9.89 16.48
C GLU A 161 -10.63 8.61 16.19
N ALA A 162 -10.75 8.22 14.92
CA ALA A 162 -11.46 7.02 14.52
C ALA A 162 -10.78 5.74 15.05
N LEU A 163 -9.45 5.69 15.01
CA LEU A 163 -8.67 4.56 15.56
C LEU A 163 -8.78 4.47 17.08
N ARG A 164 -8.75 5.60 17.77
CA ARG A 164 -8.96 5.63 19.22
C ARG A 164 -10.35 5.14 19.62
N ALA A 165 -11.37 5.58 18.90
CA ALA A 165 -12.73 5.12 19.13
C ALA A 165 -12.91 3.64 18.90
N ARG A 166 -12.25 3.10 17.87
CA ARG A 166 -12.38 1.70 17.47
C ARG A 166 -11.54 0.74 18.32
N TYR A 167 -10.31 1.10 18.63
CA TYR A 167 -9.32 0.20 19.25
C TYR A 167 -8.90 0.63 20.65
N GLY A 168 -9.30 1.79 21.12
CA GLY A 168 -8.89 2.31 22.41
C GLY A 168 -7.43 2.76 22.49
N TRP A 169 -6.80 3.06 21.38
CA TRP A 169 -5.42 3.55 21.32
C TRP A 169 -5.31 4.99 21.87
N ARG A 170 -4.08 5.41 22.14
CA ARG A 170 -3.80 6.76 22.67
C ARG A 170 -3.14 7.68 21.68
#